data_758607774e84d9419fc013b4b04f9a09
#
_entry.id   758607774e84d9419fc013b4b04f9a09
#
_cell.length_a   1.000
_cell.length_b   1.000
_cell.length_c   1.000
_cell.angle_alpha   90.00
_cell.angle_beta   90.00
_cell.angle_gamma   90.00
#
_symmetry.space_group_name_H-M   'P 1'
#
loop_
_entity.id
_entity.type
_entity.pdbx_description
1 polymer ?
#
loop_
_entity_poly.entity_id
_entity_poly.type
_entity_poly.pdbx_seq_one_letter_code
_entity_poly.pdbx_strand_id
1 'polypeptide(L)'
;MTRIRKRVVRPADTPAEVYVYWHQRWVEYLNQHYKERFFQAGIVNMSFTEKCPDCPDGSGAFHYAIEADGTLRFIDQLGNAIVKYDSYDIAYRLLRDESYDTMELLEKGVLRFIQNIEHFVKLAELLPLMREAFYVAIADAENKFNIEMPKYA
;
A
#
# COMPACT_ATOMS: atom_id res chain seq x y z
N MET A 1 2.14 -32.59 20.04
CA MET A 1 2.42 -31.16 20.22
C MET A 1 1.36 -30.35 19.48
N THR A 2 0.62 -29.53 20.21
CA THR A 2 -0.46 -28.74 19.62
C THR A 2 0.13 -27.54 18.88
N ARG A 3 -0.16 -27.44 17.59
CA ARG A 3 0.29 -26.30 16.78
C ARG A 3 -0.59 -25.10 17.10
N ILE A 4 -0.03 -24.06 17.70
CA ILE A 4 -0.77 -22.83 17.97
C ILE A 4 -0.96 -22.11 16.64
N ARG A 5 -2.21 -21.91 16.24
CA ARG A 5 -2.52 -21.09 15.05
C ARG A 5 -2.31 -19.63 15.36
N LYS A 6 -1.68 -18.91 14.44
CA LYS A 6 -1.61 -17.45 14.50
C LYS A 6 -3.00 -16.87 14.34
N ARG A 7 -3.26 -15.77 15.03
CA ARG A 7 -4.51 -15.04 14.88
C ARG A 7 -4.55 -14.37 13.52
N VAL A 8 -5.61 -14.62 12.73
CA VAL A 8 -5.86 -13.91 11.48
C VAL A 8 -6.47 -12.55 11.83
N VAL A 9 -5.87 -11.50 11.32
CA VAL A 9 -6.29 -10.11 11.59
C VAL A 9 -6.94 -9.54 10.33
N ARG A 10 -8.14 -8.97 10.48
CA ARG A 10 -8.77 -8.22 9.39
C ARG A 10 -7.92 -6.97 9.12
N PRO A 11 -7.66 -6.58 7.84
CA PRO A 11 -6.78 -5.44 7.54
C PRO A 11 -7.13 -4.16 8.30
N ALA A 12 -8.40 -3.78 8.37
CA ALA A 12 -8.84 -2.58 9.08
C ALA A 12 -8.64 -2.68 10.60
N ASP A 13 -8.51 -3.89 11.15
CA ASP A 13 -8.30 -4.14 12.58
C ASP A 13 -6.81 -4.32 12.94
N THR A 14 -5.92 -4.10 11.99
CA THR A 14 -4.48 -4.20 12.22
C THR A 14 -4.04 -3.22 13.31
N PRO A 15 -3.27 -3.68 14.31
CA PRO A 15 -2.68 -2.74 15.29
C PRO A 15 -1.84 -1.67 14.60
N ALA A 16 -1.92 -0.44 15.09
CA ALA A 16 -1.22 0.70 14.48
C ALA A 16 0.28 0.45 14.31
N GLU A 17 0.94 -0.14 15.31
CA GLU A 17 2.37 -0.43 15.25
C GLU A 17 2.73 -1.42 14.15
N VAL A 18 1.86 -2.39 13.87
CA VAL A 18 2.04 -3.38 12.79
C VAL A 18 1.90 -2.70 11.45
N TYR A 19 0.86 -1.89 11.29
CA TYR A 19 0.61 -1.10 10.07
C TYR A 19 1.81 -0.21 9.74
N VAL A 20 2.29 0.56 10.71
CA VAL A 20 3.45 1.45 10.54
C VAL A 20 4.69 0.63 10.14
N TYR A 21 4.91 -0.50 10.81
CA TYR A 21 6.07 -1.36 10.54
C TYR A 21 6.08 -1.84 9.09
N TRP A 22 4.98 -2.41 8.60
CA TRP A 22 5.03 -2.95 7.23
C TRP A 22 5.09 -1.87 6.16
N HIS A 23 4.52 -0.68 6.40
CA HIS A 23 4.65 0.42 5.44
C HIS A 23 6.09 0.92 5.37
N GLN A 24 6.79 0.99 6.50
CA GLN A 24 8.22 1.31 6.52
C GLN A 24 9.03 0.26 5.76
N ARG A 25 8.75 -1.03 5.99
CA ARG A 25 9.41 -2.12 5.27
C ARG A 25 9.13 -2.08 3.78
N TRP A 26 7.91 -1.76 3.40
CA TRP A 26 7.52 -1.61 2.00
C TRP A 26 8.36 -0.54 1.29
N VAL A 27 8.48 0.63 1.88
CA VAL A 27 9.30 1.72 1.34
C VAL A 27 10.78 1.32 1.30
N GLU A 28 11.30 0.73 2.36
CA GLU A 28 12.70 0.29 2.41
C GLU A 28 13.01 -0.73 1.29
N TYR A 29 12.12 -1.71 1.11
CA TYR A 29 12.30 -2.73 0.08
C TYR A 29 12.30 -2.12 -1.33
N LEU A 30 11.36 -1.23 -1.62
CA LEU A 30 11.29 -0.56 -2.92
C LEU A 30 12.55 0.28 -3.16
N ASN A 31 13.02 1.02 -2.17
CA ASN A 31 14.22 1.84 -2.28
C ASN A 31 15.48 0.98 -2.48
N GLN A 32 15.55 -0.15 -1.80
CA GLN A 32 16.70 -1.04 -1.88
C GLN A 32 16.79 -1.77 -3.22
N HIS A 33 15.65 -2.21 -3.77
CA HIS A 33 15.62 -3.10 -4.93
C HIS A 33 15.18 -2.44 -6.23
N TYR A 34 14.36 -1.37 -6.17
CA TYR A 34 13.65 -0.89 -7.35
C TYR A 34 13.71 0.63 -7.58
N LYS A 35 14.51 1.34 -6.82
CA LYS A 35 14.68 2.79 -6.97
C LYS A 35 14.92 3.21 -8.43
N GLU A 36 15.83 2.53 -9.12
CA GLU A 36 16.14 2.84 -10.51
C GLU A 36 15.00 2.55 -11.47
N ARG A 37 14.15 1.58 -11.15
CA ARG A 37 12.99 1.26 -11.98
C ARG A 37 11.98 2.41 -11.98
N PHE A 38 11.78 3.05 -10.84
CA PHE A 38 10.96 4.26 -10.76
C PHE A 38 11.57 5.40 -11.56
N PHE A 39 12.87 5.60 -11.42
CA PHE A 39 13.59 6.62 -12.17
C PHE A 39 13.49 6.38 -13.69
N GLN A 40 13.78 5.17 -14.15
CA GLN A 40 13.74 4.82 -15.58
C GLN A 40 12.34 4.94 -16.18
N ALA A 41 11.31 4.63 -15.41
CA ALA A 41 9.92 4.76 -15.84
C ALA A 41 9.42 6.21 -15.82
N GLY A 42 10.23 7.15 -15.32
CA GLY A 42 9.84 8.55 -15.19
C GLY A 42 8.79 8.80 -14.09
N ILE A 43 8.66 7.85 -13.15
CA ILE A 43 7.76 7.99 -12.00
C ILE A 43 8.55 8.64 -10.88
N VAL A 44 8.79 9.93 -11.03
CA VAL A 44 9.61 10.74 -10.13
C VAL A 44 8.98 12.13 -9.97
N ASN A 45 9.34 12.81 -8.89
CA ASN A 45 8.79 14.14 -8.56
C ASN A 45 7.26 14.11 -8.46
N MET A 46 6.74 13.03 -7.89
CA MET A 46 5.32 12.80 -7.68
C MET A 46 5.05 12.58 -6.21
N SER A 47 3.86 12.94 -5.77
CA SER A 47 3.41 12.64 -4.41
C SER A 47 1.99 12.12 -4.44
N PHE A 48 1.70 11.20 -3.52
CA PHE A 48 0.46 10.42 -3.52
C PHE A 48 -0.16 10.42 -2.12
N THR A 49 -1.47 10.49 -2.09
CA THR A 49 -2.26 10.29 -0.88
C THR A 49 -3.32 9.23 -1.15
N GLU A 50 -3.36 8.23 -0.29
CA GLU A 50 -4.39 7.19 -0.30
C GLU A 50 -5.23 7.34 0.96
N LYS A 51 -6.48 7.82 0.78
CA LYS A 51 -7.39 8.06 1.90
C LYS A 51 -8.17 6.81 2.25
N CYS A 52 -8.21 6.48 3.53
CA CYS A 52 -9.02 5.39 4.09
C CYS A 52 -9.60 5.88 5.41
N PRO A 53 -10.94 5.92 5.59
CA PRO A 53 -11.52 6.43 6.85
C PRO A 53 -11.11 5.63 8.08
N ASP A 54 -10.87 4.33 7.91
CA ASP A 54 -10.51 3.38 8.96
C ASP A 54 -9.05 2.94 8.90
N CYS A 55 -8.17 3.84 8.47
CA CYS A 55 -6.74 3.59 8.41
C CYS A 55 -6.24 3.12 9.79
N PRO A 56 -5.49 2.00 9.87
CA PRO A 56 -5.14 1.38 11.16
C PRO A 56 -4.39 2.25 12.15
N ASP A 57 -3.65 3.26 11.68
CA ASP A 57 -2.94 4.20 12.54
C ASP A 57 -3.81 5.39 12.99
N GLY A 58 -5.07 5.44 12.59
CA GLY A 58 -6.00 6.51 12.92
C GLY A 58 -5.80 7.79 12.11
N SER A 59 -4.86 7.84 11.19
CA SER A 59 -4.56 9.06 10.41
C SER A 59 -5.57 9.36 9.31
N GLY A 60 -6.31 8.35 8.86
CA GLY A 60 -7.27 8.47 7.77
C GLY A 60 -6.63 8.52 6.38
N ALA A 61 -5.31 8.48 6.28
CA ALA A 61 -4.62 8.54 5.00
C ALA A 61 -3.17 8.07 5.09
N PHE A 62 -2.65 7.64 3.94
CA PHE A 62 -1.27 7.28 3.74
C PHE A 62 -0.67 8.21 2.71
N HIS A 63 0.44 8.89 3.06
CA HIS A 63 1.07 9.89 2.19
C HIS A 63 2.51 9.50 1.89
N TYR A 64 2.88 9.54 0.62
CA TYR A 64 4.27 9.29 0.22
C TYR A 64 4.65 10.09 -1.02
N ALA A 65 5.94 10.31 -1.18
CA ALA A 65 6.50 10.99 -2.35
C ALA A 65 7.55 10.12 -3.01
N ILE A 66 7.71 10.31 -4.31
CA ILE A 66 8.79 9.71 -5.10
C ILE A 66 9.67 10.85 -5.56
N GLU A 67 10.92 10.84 -5.08
CA GLU A 67 11.89 11.89 -5.33
C GLU A 67 12.40 11.87 -6.77
N ALA A 68 13.19 12.88 -7.13
CA ALA A 68 13.77 13.02 -8.46
C ALA A 68 14.64 11.81 -8.88
N ASP A 69 15.22 11.09 -7.92
CA ASP A 69 16.06 9.91 -8.17
C ASP A 69 15.32 8.58 -8.07
N GLY A 70 14.02 8.60 -7.83
CA GLY A 70 13.19 7.40 -7.68
C GLY A 70 13.03 6.91 -6.24
N THR A 71 13.65 7.59 -5.26
CA THR A 71 13.53 7.22 -3.84
C THR A 71 12.13 7.55 -3.32
N LEU A 72 11.50 6.58 -2.66
CA LEU A 72 10.24 6.79 -1.97
C LEU A 72 10.50 7.26 -0.54
N ARG A 73 9.66 8.16 -0.05
CA ARG A 73 9.67 8.59 1.36
C ARG A 73 8.26 8.93 1.82
N PHE A 74 8.04 8.80 3.12
CA PHE A 74 6.79 9.26 3.72
C PHE A 74 6.79 10.78 3.81
N ILE A 75 5.58 11.36 3.63
CA ILE A 75 5.34 12.79 3.84
C ILE A 75 4.15 12.93 4.79
N ASP A 76 4.03 14.09 5.42
CA ASP A 76 2.98 14.36 6.41
C ASP A 76 1.91 15.33 5.90
N GLN A 77 1.83 15.50 4.58
CA GLN A 77 0.89 16.39 3.92
C GLN A 77 0.25 15.71 2.73
N LEU A 78 -0.83 16.28 2.20
CA LEU A 78 -1.49 15.76 1.00
C LEU A 78 -0.53 15.74 -0.19
N GLY A 79 -0.52 14.61 -0.88
CA GLY A 79 0.18 14.48 -2.15
C GLY A 79 -0.56 15.19 -3.28
N ASN A 80 0.11 15.30 -4.43
CA ASN A 80 -0.48 15.91 -5.62
C ASN A 80 -1.52 15.01 -6.29
N ALA A 81 -1.41 13.70 -6.12
CA ALA A 81 -2.37 12.73 -6.62
C ALA A 81 -3.10 12.08 -5.43
N ILE A 82 -4.42 12.03 -5.50
CA ILE A 82 -5.24 11.57 -4.37
C ILE A 82 -6.22 10.51 -4.84
N VAL A 83 -6.23 9.36 -4.15
CA VAL A 83 -7.21 8.29 -4.30
C VAL A 83 -7.90 8.07 -2.96
N LYS A 84 -9.17 7.71 -2.99
CA LYS A 84 -9.96 7.39 -1.79
C LYS A 84 -10.52 5.98 -1.89
N TYR A 85 -10.33 5.22 -0.82
CA TYR A 85 -10.95 3.90 -0.61
C TYR A 85 -12.00 4.00 0.48
N ASP A 86 -13.10 3.27 0.35
CA ASP A 86 -14.15 3.25 1.39
C ASP A 86 -13.67 2.59 2.68
N SER A 87 -12.69 1.68 2.59
CA SER A 87 -12.10 1.04 3.76
C SER A 87 -10.66 0.59 3.48
N TYR A 88 -9.90 0.38 4.54
CA TYR A 88 -8.55 -0.17 4.43
C TYR A 88 -8.55 -1.61 3.93
N ASP A 89 -9.61 -2.36 4.19
CA ASP A 89 -9.77 -3.71 3.66
C ASP A 89 -9.67 -3.72 2.12
N ILE A 90 -10.26 -2.73 1.47
CA ILE A 90 -10.20 -2.58 0.00
C ILE A 90 -8.78 -2.23 -0.46
N ALA A 91 -8.15 -1.26 0.19
CA ALA A 91 -6.78 -0.84 -0.14
C ALA A 91 -5.78 -1.99 0.03
N TYR A 92 -5.89 -2.73 1.12
CA TYR A 92 -5.06 -3.89 1.40
C TYR A 92 -5.25 -4.97 0.32
N ARG A 93 -6.51 -5.31 0.02
CA ARG A 93 -6.82 -6.35 -0.96
C ARG A 93 -6.32 -6.00 -2.36
N LEU A 94 -6.38 -4.72 -2.73
CA LEU A 94 -5.91 -4.29 -4.05
C LEU A 94 -4.43 -4.62 -4.26
N LEU A 95 -3.60 -4.51 -3.23
CA LEU A 95 -2.19 -4.89 -3.29
C LEU A 95 -1.95 -6.38 -3.06
N ARG A 96 -2.86 -7.06 -2.36
CA ARG A 96 -2.65 -8.47 -1.98
C ARG A 96 -3.24 -9.46 -2.97
N ASP A 97 -4.26 -9.05 -3.72
CA ASP A 97 -5.03 -9.92 -4.61
C ASP A 97 -4.94 -9.40 -6.05
N GLU A 98 -4.11 -10.06 -6.86
CA GLU A 98 -3.88 -9.66 -8.26
C GLU A 98 -5.14 -9.77 -9.12
N SER A 99 -6.12 -10.59 -8.71
CA SER A 99 -7.38 -10.75 -9.42
C SER A 99 -8.42 -9.69 -9.07
N TYR A 100 -8.13 -8.82 -8.08
CA TYR A 100 -9.09 -7.81 -7.63
C TYR A 100 -9.22 -6.70 -8.67
N ASP A 101 -10.42 -6.56 -9.22
CA ASP A 101 -10.65 -5.71 -10.39
C ASP A 101 -10.88 -4.26 -9.99
N THR A 102 -9.91 -3.40 -10.31
CA THR A 102 -9.97 -1.96 -10.06
C THR A 102 -11.19 -1.31 -10.74
N MET A 103 -11.52 -1.74 -11.97
CA MET A 103 -12.65 -1.16 -12.70
C MET A 103 -13.97 -1.45 -12.01
N GLU A 104 -14.13 -2.67 -11.47
CA GLU A 104 -15.31 -3.02 -10.70
C GLU A 104 -15.45 -2.17 -9.44
N LEU A 105 -14.33 -1.90 -8.76
CA LEU A 105 -14.31 -1.05 -7.57
C LEU A 105 -14.69 0.40 -7.90
N LEU A 106 -14.24 0.90 -9.04
CA LEU A 106 -14.62 2.23 -9.52
C LEU A 106 -16.11 2.30 -9.84
N GLU A 107 -16.65 1.29 -10.51
CA GLU A 107 -18.08 1.21 -10.84
C GLU A 107 -18.96 1.17 -9.60
N LYS A 108 -18.52 0.46 -8.56
CA LYS A 108 -19.22 0.40 -7.26
C LYS A 108 -19.06 1.68 -6.44
N GLY A 109 -18.16 2.57 -6.82
CA GLY A 109 -17.88 3.81 -6.11
C GLY A 109 -17.14 3.64 -4.78
N VAL A 110 -16.56 2.47 -4.51
CA VAL A 110 -15.80 2.18 -3.28
C VAL A 110 -14.32 2.55 -3.41
N LEU A 111 -13.89 2.85 -4.63
CA LEU A 111 -12.59 3.41 -4.94
C LEU A 111 -12.82 4.60 -5.86
N ARG A 112 -12.26 5.75 -5.53
CA ARG A 112 -12.44 6.98 -6.34
C ARG A 112 -11.13 7.73 -6.46
N PHE A 113 -10.78 8.12 -7.68
CA PHE A 113 -9.67 9.03 -7.92
C PHE A 113 -10.17 10.46 -7.79
N ILE A 114 -9.61 11.19 -6.84
CA ILE A 114 -10.05 12.55 -6.52
C ILE A 114 -9.24 13.58 -7.28
N GLN A 115 -7.93 13.35 -7.48
CA GLN A 115 -7.03 14.31 -8.09
C GLN A 115 -5.90 13.60 -8.81
N ASN A 116 -5.54 14.08 -10.00
CA ASN A 116 -4.42 13.61 -10.81
C ASN A 116 -4.40 12.11 -11.04
N ILE A 117 -5.50 11.57 -11.56
CA ILE A 117 -5.63 10.14 -11.87
C ILE A 117 -4.49 9.64 -12.77
N GLU A 118 -3.97 10.48 -13.66
CA GLU A 118 -2.90 10.12 -14.58
C GLU A 118 -1.61 9.73 -13.85
N HIS A 119 -1.34 10.28 -12.68
CA HIS A 119 -0.20 9.85 -11.85
C HIS A 119 -0.39 8.43 -11.35
N PHE A 120 -1.61 8.05 -10.98
CA PHE A 120 -1.92 6.67 -10.57
C PHE A 120 -1.86 5.70 -11.74
N VAL A 121 -2.30 6.12 -12.92
CA VAL A 121 -2.18 5.30 -14.14
C VAL A 121 -0.70 5.00 -14.43
N LYS A 122 0.15 6.01 -14.30
CA LYS A 122 1.59 5.84 -14.50
C LYS A 122 2.20 4.96 -13.41
N LEU A 123 1.84 5.18 -12.15
CA LEU A 123 2.30 4.37 -11.03
C LEU A 123 1.93 2.89 -11.20
N ALA A 124 0.77 2.62 -11.81
CA ALA A 124 0.28 1.26 -12.05
C ALA A 124 1.21 0.44 -12.95
N GLU A 125 2.07 1.08 -13.75
CA GLU A 125 3.08 0.38 -14.56
C GLU A 125 4.05 -0.41 -13.69
N LEU A 126 4.28 0.03 -12.45
CA LEU A 126 5.17 -0.64 -11.50
C LEU A 126 4.40 -1.35 -10.38
N LEU A 127 3.10 -1.56 -10.57
CA LEU A 127 2.27 -2.26 -9.57
C LEU A 127 2.81 -3.65 -9.21
N PRO A 128 3.31 -4.48 -10.15
CA PRO A 128 3.90 -5.77 -9.78
C PRO A 128 5.06 -5.66 -8.79
N LEU A 129 5.90 -4.62 -8.90
CA LEU A 129 7.00 -4.39 -7.98
C LEU A 129 6.51 -3.94 -6.61
N MET A 130 5.48 -3.10 -6.59
CA MET A 130 4.85 -2.65 -5.36
C MET A 130 4.16 -3.79 -4.62
N ARG A 131 3.54 -4.73 -5.35
CA ARG A 131 2.95 -5.94 -4.78
C ARG A 131 4.01 -6.85 -4.17
N GLU A 132 5.12 -7.06 -4.87
CA GLU A 132 6.24 -7.86 -4.35
C GLU A 132 6.74 -7.29 -3.02
N ALA A 133 6.99 -5.97 -2.99
CA ALA A 133 7.43 -5.28 -1.79
C ALA A 133 6.42 -5.42 -0.65
N PHE A 134 5.14 -5.37 -0.98
CA PHE A 134 4.06 -5.51 0.00
C PHE A 134 4.02 -6.92 0.59
N TYR A 135 4.18 -7.94 -0.24
CA TYR A 135 4.22 -9.33 0.21
C TYR A 135 5.39 -9.56 1.18
N VAL A 136 6.56 -9.03 0.85
CA VAL A 136 7.74 -9.13 1.73
C VAL A 136 7.50 -8.40 3.04
N ALA A 137 6.98 -7.19 2.98
CA ALA A 137 6.72 -6.38 4.18
C ALA A 137 5.69 -7.04 5.10
N ILE A 138 4.62 -7.61 4.53
CA ILE A 138 3.60 -8.31 5.31
C ILE A 138 4.19 -9.58 5.94
N ALA A 139 4.98 -10.36 5.21
CA ALA A 139 5.62 -11.56 5.75
C ALA A 139 6.54 -11.22 6.94
N ASP A 140 7.31 -10.15 6.82
CA ASP A 140 8.16 -9.66 7.91
C ASP A 140 7.34 -9.27 9.15
N ALA A 141 6.22 -8.56 8.93
CA ALA A 141 5.33 -8.16 10.01
C ALA A 141 4.65 -9.37 10.67
N GLU A 142 4.20 -10.34 9.88
CA GLU A 142 3.60 -11.58 10.40
C GLU A 142 4.57 -12.32 11.33
N ASN A 143 5.84 -12.39 10.95
CA ASN A 143 6.86 -13.03 11.76
C ASN A 143 7.17 -12.24 13.02
N LYS A 144 7.32 -10.93 12.90
CA LYS A 144 7.69 -10.07 14.02
C LYS A 144 6.60 -9.99 15.08
N PHE A 145 5.35 -9.90 14.67
CA PHE A 145 4.21 -9.69 15.57
C PHE A 145 3.39 -10.93 15.84
N ASN A 146 3.80 -12.07 15.28
CA ASN A 146 3.12 -13.36 15.45
C ASN A 146 1.63 -13.31 15.11
N ILE A 147 1.31 -12.73 13.97
CA ILE A 147 -0.04 -12.62 13.42
C ILE A 147 -0.07 -13.21 12.01
N GLU A 148 -1.27 -13.40 11.48
CA GLU A 148 -1.49 -13.80 10.09
C GLU A 148 -2.44 -12.81 9.44
N MET A 149 -2.06 -12.31 8.25
CA MET A 149 -2.87 -11.41 7.46
C MET A 149 -3.60 -12.18 6.36
N PRO A 150 -4.76 -11.69 5.91
CA PRO A 150 -5.52 -12.38 4.85
C PRO A 150 -4.70 -12.55 3.58
N LYS A 151 -4.85 -13.72 2.96
CA LYS A 151 -4.30 -14.05 1.64
C LYS A 151 -5.46 -14.41 0.73
N TYR A 152 -5.44 -13.87 -0.46
CA TYR A 152 -6.48 -14.12 -1.46
C TYR A 152 -5.88 -15.05 -2.52
N ALA A 153 -6.50 -16.20 -2.68
CA ALA A 153 -6.06 -17.20 -3.64
C ALA A 153 -6.58 -16.92 -5.04
#